data_ba7c04520af1b6752e00cd798b54061a
#
_entry.id   ba7c04520af1b6752e00cd798b54061a
#
_cell.length_a   1.000
_cell.length_b   1.000
_cell.length_c   1.000
_cell.angle_alpha   90.00
_cell.angle_beta   90.00
_cell.angle_gamma   90.00
#
_symmetry.space_group_name_H-M   'P 1'
#
loop_
_entity.id
_entity.type
_entity.pdbx_description
1 polymer ?
#
loop_
_entity_poly.entity_id
_entity_poly.type
_entity_poly.pdbx_seq_one_letter_code
_entity_poly.pdbx_strand_id
1 'polypeptide(L)'
;GLFNYPMLMAADILLYDADIVPVGKDQLQHLEITRSVANRFHNTFGETFVLPKEYLQQESQLITGTDGEKMSKSKNNVINIFGSESELKKQIQSIETDSSSLESPKDWKKCNLFNLYKLIADEDQIETMKANYEAGGYGYGHAKKDFLELILKKYSVERNKFNHYISNPNEVEAILKLGASKAMITAEKAVSYTHLTLPTIVGV
;
A
#
# COMPACT_ATOMS: atom_id res chain seq x y z
N GLY A 1 -0.05 12.68 20.65
CA GLY A 1 0.33 13.04 19.34
C GLY A 1 1.65 12.53 18.85
N LEU A 2 2.38 13.37 18.18
CA LEU A 2 3.60 13.02 17.42
C LEU A 2 4.69 12.33 18.28
N PHE A 3 4.84 12.70 19.53
CA PHE A 3 5.82 12.09 20.45
C PHE A 3 5.44 10.69 20.92
N ASN A 4 4.17 10.35 20.91
CA ASN A 4 3.69 9.12 21.53
C ASN A 4 3.39 8.00 20.52
N TYR A 5 3.42 8.28 19.21
CA TYR A 5 3.06 7.27 18.23
C TYR A 5 4.03 6.06 18.17
N PRO A 6 5.35 6.19 18.45
CA PRO A 6 6.21 5.00 18.50
C PRO A 6 5.80 4.04 19.64
N MET A 7 5.28 4.56 20.75
CA MET A 7 4.78 3.74 21.85
C MET A 7 3.45 3.06 21.50
N LEU A 8 2.57 3.76 20.74
CA LEU A 8 1.35 3.15 20.22
C LEU A 8 1.67 2.03 19.23
N MET A 9 2.62 2.25 18.32
CA MET A 9 3.10 1.21 17.39
C MET A 9 3.69 0.02 18.14
N ALA A 10 4.46 0.24 19.22
CA ALA A 10 4.97 -0.82 20.07
C ALA A 10 3.83 -1.63 20.74
N ALA A 11 2.82 -0.96 21.24
CA ALA A 11 1.64 -1.61 21.81
C ALA A 11 0.90 -2.46 20.75
N ASP A 12 0.68 -1.92 19.55
CA ASP A 12 0.02 -2.64 18.46
C ASP A 12 0.78 -3.91 18.05
N ILE A 13 2.10 -3.87 18.05
CA ILE A 13 2.95 -5.02 17.70
C ILE A 13 2.93 -6.08 18.82
N LEU A 14 3.16 -5.66 20.07
CA LEU A 14 3.28 -6.56 21.20
C LEU A 14 1.93 -7.18 21.60
N LEU A 15 0.82 -6.46 21.40
CA LEU A 15 -0.53 -6.93 21.69
C LEU A 15 -0.91 -8.19 20.89
N TYR A 16 -0.31 -8.38 19.75
CA TYR A 16 -0.60 -9.50 18.83
C TYR A 16 0.53 -10.51 18.75
N ASP A 17 1.54 -10.45 19.61
CA ASP A 17 2.71 -11.34 19.60
C ASP A 17 3.34 -11.48 18.20
N ALA A 18 3.48 -10.36 17.50
CA ALA A 18 3.98 -10.38 16.14
C ALA A 18 5.45 -10.79 16.06
N ASP A 19 5.74 -11.93 15.41
CA ASP A 19 7.11 -12.42 15.16
C ASP A 19 7.82 -11.58 14.10
N ILE A 20 7.11 -11.18 13.05
CA ILE A 20 7.65 -10.51 11.87
C ILE A 20 6.81 -9.28 11.57
N VAL A 21 7.46 -8.13 11.42
CA VAL A 21 6.81 -6.86 11.11
C VAL A 21 7.38 -6.32 9.79
N PRO A 22 6.57 -6.32 8.70
CA PRO A 22 6.96 -5.69 7.43
C PRO A 22 7.05 -4.18 7.61
N VAL A 23 8.23 -3.61 7.41
CA VAL A 23 8.47 -2.17 7.59
C VAL A 23 9.37 -1.60 6.49
N GLY A 24 9.22 -0.30 6.22
CA GLY A 24 10.21 0.47 5.48
C GLY A 24 11.44 0.80 6.35
N LYS A 25 12.54 1.16 5.72
CA LYS A 25 13.79 1.52 6.41
C LYS A 25 13.61 2.67 7.42
N ASP A 26 12.70 3.59 7.14
CA ASP A 26 12.35 4.74 7.99
C ASP A 26 11.64 4.33 9.29
N GLN A 27 11.09 3.12 9.37
CA GLN A 27 10.39 2.59 10.54
C GLN A 27 11.24 1.69 11.44
N LEU A 28 12.48 1.38 11.06
CA LEU A 28 13.37 0.51 11.83
C LEU A 28 13.59 1.00 13.27
N GLN A 29 13.75 2.32 13.43
CA GLN A 29 13.93 2.91 14.77
C GLN A 29 12.73 2.65 15.69
N HIS A 30 11.50 2.67 15.15
CA HIS A 30 10.30 2.39 15.94
C HIS A 30 10.22 0.92 16.36
N LEU A 31 10.72 0.02 15.52
CA LEU A 31 10.80 -1.40 15.87
C LEU A 31 11.85 -1.66 16.94
N GLU A 32 12.99 -0.94 16.93
CA GLU A 32 13.98 -0.97 18.02
C GLU A 32 13.40 -0.45 19.34
N ILE A 33 12.58 0.61 19.30
CA ILE A 33 11.83 1.09 20.48
C ILE A 33 10.91 -0.02 21.01
N THR A 34 10.19 -0.72 20.12
CA THR A 34 9.33 -1.85 20.50
C THR A 34 10.11 -2.94 21.22
N ARG A 35 11.27 -3.36 20.69
CA ARG A 35 12.17 -4.34 21.34
C ARG A 35 12.67 -3.85 22.69
N SER A 36 13.02 -2.57 22.78
CA SER A 36 13.50 -1.96 24.04
C SER A 36 12.43 -1.97 25.11
N VAL A 37 11.18 -1.69 24.75
CA VAL A 37 10.02 -1.76 25.65
C VAL A 37 9.78 -3.19 26.12
N ALA A 38 9.76 -4.16 25.20
CA ALA A 38 9.59 -5.58 25.52
C ALA A 38 10.71 -6.09 26.45
N ASN A 39 11.98 -5.80 26.13
CA ASN A 39 13.12 -6.21 26.95
C ASN A 39 13.08 -5.59 28.35
N ARG A 40 12.67 -4.31 28.48
CA ARG A 40 12.50 -3.68 29.79
C ARG A 40 11.43 -4.36 30.61
N PHE A 41 10.34 -4.77 29.99
CA PHE A 41 9.30 -5.55 30.64
C PHE A 41 9.82 -6.93 31.08
N HIS A 42 10.51 -7.64 30.19
CA HIS A 42 11.13 -8.95 30.48
C HIS A 42 12.09 -8.90 31.67
N ASN A 43 12.90 -7.85 31.79
CA ASN A 43 13.83 -7.68 32.91
C ASN A 43 13.12 -7.48 34.25
N THR A 44 11.87 -7.00 34.24
CA THR A 44 11.12 -6.73 35.47
C THR A 44 10.19 -7.88 35.84
N PHE A 45 9.55 -8.49 34.82
CA PHE A 45 8.44 -9.44 35.02
C PHE A 45 8.71 -10.83 34.44
N GLY A 46 9.88 -11.06 33.81
CA GLY A 46 10.22 -12.28 33.11
C GLY A 46 9.84 -12.24 31.61
N GLU A 47 10.31 -13.23 30.85
CA GLU A 47 10.04 -13.34 29.42
C GLU A 47 8.53 -13.52 29.16
N THR A 48 7.93 -12.54 28.52
CA THR A 48 6.48 -12.45 28.34
C THR A 48 6.08 -12.20 26.89
N PHE A 49 6.73 -11.25 26.22
CA PHE A 49 6.42 -10.86 24.84
C PHE A 49 7.29 -11.54 23.81
N VAL A 50 6.76 -11.74 22.62
CA VAL A 50 7.57 -12.10 21.45
C VAL A 50 8.35 -10.88 20.97
N LEU A 51 9.70 -11.03 20.80
CA LEU A 51 10.53 -9.96 20.25
C LEU A 51 10.40 -9.92 18.73
N PRO A 52 9.82 -8.84 18.16
CA PRO A 52 9.54 -8.78 16.74
C PRO A 52 10.82 -8.63 15.90
N LYS A 53 10.84 -9.27 14.73
CA LYS A 53 11.87 -9.12 13.70
C LYS A 53 11.35 -8.23 12.58
N GLU A 54 12.25 -7.42 12.03
CA GLU A 54 11.92 -6.66 10.83
C GLU A 54 11.87 -7.56 9.60
N TYR A 55 10.92 -7.26 8.70
CA TYR A 55 10.94 -7.70 7.33
C TYR A 55 11.03 -6.48 6.43
N LEU A 56 12.25 -6.21 5.93
CA LEU A 56 12.45 -5.10 5.00
C LEU A 56 11.88 -5.46 3.64
N GLN A 57 10.85 -4.74 3.24
CA GLN A 57 10.40 -4.80 1.85
C GLN A 57 11.50 -4.24 0.95
N GLN A 58 11.79 -4.94 -0.15
CA GLN A 58 12.62 -4.37 -1.21
C GLN A 58 12.07 -3.01 -1.59
N GLU A 59 12.97 -2.04 -1.80
CA GLU A 59 12.56 -0.67 -2.12
C GLU A 59 11.51 -0.70 -3.23
N SER A 60 10.30 -0.33 -2.91
CA SER A 60 9.25 -0.15 -3.91
C SER A 60 9.72 0.94 -4.86
N GLN A 61 9.80 0.63 -6.15
CA GLN A 61 10.11 1.65 -7.15
C GLN A 61 9.15 2.82 -6.94
N LEU A 62 9.70 4.03 -6.92
CA LEU A 62 8.93 5.26 -6.83
C LEU A 62 7.99 5.31 -8.05
N ILE A 63 6.69 5.18 -7.79
CA ILE A 63 5.68 5.30 -8.85
C ILE A 63 5.53 6.79 -9.17
N THR A 64 5.64 7.13 -10.46
CA THR A 64 5.42 8.48 -10.95
C THR A 64 3.93 8.77 -11.06
N GLY A 65 3.54 10.02 -10.82
CA GLY A 65 2.20 10.52 -11.04
C GLY A 65 1.95 10.93 -12.51
N THR A 66 0.81 11.55 -12.77
CA THR A 66 0.45 12.03 -14.11
C THR A 66 1.38 13.12 -14.64
N ASP A 67 2.08 13.82 -13.76
CA ASP A 67 3.06 14.88 -14.01
C ASP A 67 4.53 14.37 -14.10
N GLY A 68 4.75 13.06 -14.04
CA GLY A 68 6.09 12.46 -14.04
C GLY A 68 6.84 12.56 -12.71
N GLU A 69 6.34 13.31 -11.73
CA GLU A 69 6.89 13.42 -10.40
C GLU A 69 6.40 12.28 -9.49
N LYS A 70 6.91 12.20 -8.25
CA LYS A 70 6.42 11.21 -7.28
C LYS A 70 4.90 11.31 -7.11
N MET A 71 4.19 10.20 -7.34
CA MET A 71 2.75 10.11 -7.13
C MET A 71 2.37 10.42 -5.68
N SER A 72 1.48 11.36 -5.47
CA SER A 72 0.95 11.66 -4.13
C SER A 72 -0.43 12.33 -4.18
N LYS A 73 -1.25 12.09 -3.16
CA LYS A 73 -2.58 12.72 -3.04
C LYS A 73 -2.47 14.25 -2.91
N SER A 74 -1.46 14.75 -2.22
CA SER A 74 -1.25 16.20 -2.02
C SER A 74 -0.92 16.95 -3.30
N LYS A 75 -0.30 16.27 -4.29
CA LYS A 75 0.00 16.84 -5.61
C LYS A 75 -1.13 16.68 -6.62
N ASN A 76 -2.19 15.96 -6.26
CA ASN A 76 -3.30 15.64 -7.16
C ASN A 76 -2.89 14.99 -8.50
N ASN A 77 -1.75 14.27 -8.50
CA ASN A 77 -1.17 13.59 -9.65
C ASN A 77 -1.38 12.06 -9.64
N VAL A 78 -2.40 11.60 -8.89
CA VAL A 78 -2.72 10.19 -8.71
C VAL A 78 -3.60 9.65 -9.83
N ILE A 79 -3.51 8.33 -10.08
CA ILE A 79 -4.45 7.58 -10.92
C ILE A 79 -5.26 6.67 -9.99
N ASN A 80 -6.53 6.99 -9.81
CA ASN A 80 -7.43 6.23 -8.95
C ASN A 80 -8.09 5.09 -9.72
N ILE A 81 -7.53 3.90 -9.64
CA ILE A 81 -8.02 2.72 -10.35
C ILE A 81 -9.43 2.28 -9.91
N PHE A 82 -9.91 2.73 -8.75
CA PHE A 82 -11.26 2.46 -8.22
C PHE A 82 -12.24 3.64 -8.38
N GLY A 83 -11.78 4.76 -8.95
CA GLY A 83 -12.66 5.88 -9.32
C GLY A 83 -13.66 5.52 -10.42
N SER A 84 -14.60 6.42 -10.71
CA SER A 84 -15.49 6.26 -11.87
C SER A 84 -14.67 6.20 -13.17
N GLU A 85 -15.22 5.55 -14.20
CA GLU A 85 -14.55 5.46 -15.50
C GLU A 85 -14.24 6.85 -16.08
N SER A 86 -15.16 7.81 -15.88
CA SER A 86 -14.97 9.20 -16.34
C SER A 86 -13.82 9.91 -15.63
N GLU A 87 -13.66 9.70 -14.32
CA GLU A 87 -12.53 10.24 -13.54
C GLU A 87 -11.23 9.60 -13.95
N LEU A 88 -11.21 8.27 -14.04
CA LEU A 88 -10.03 7.52 -14.47
C LEU A 88 -9.57 7.97 -15.86
N LYS A 89 -10.51 8.13 -16.81
CA LYS A 89 -10.23 8.66 -18.16
C LYS A 89 -9.62 10.05 -18.10
N LYS A 90 -10.17 10.97 -17.28
CA LYS A 90 -9.60 12.33 -17.12
C LYS A 90 -8.18 12.29 -16.56
N GLN A 91 -7.92 11.46 -15.54
CA GLN A 91 -6.60 11.30 -14.95
C GLN A 91 -5.58 10.72 -15.94
N ILE A 92 -5.97 9.72 -16.72
CA ILE A 92 -5.09 9.16 -17.77
C ILE A 92 -4.84 10.18 -18.89
N GLN A 93 -5.85 10.95 -19.26
CA GLN A 93 -5.68 12.01 -20.26
C GLN A 93 -4.75 13.13 -19.79
N SER A 94 -4.68 13.41 -18.49
CA SER A 94 -3.78 14.41 -17.92
C SER A 94 -2.31 13.95 -17.80
N ILE A 95 -1.99 12.68 -18.11
CA ILE A 95 -0.60 12.22 -18.10
C ILE A 95 0.21 13.06 -19.08
N GLU A 96 1.27 13.70 -18.56
CA GLU A 96 2.16 14.52 -19.37
C GLU A 96 2.96 13.66 -20.35
N THR A 97 3.04 14.14 -21.58
CA THR A 97 3.78 13.52 -22.68
C THR A 97 4.52 14.61 -23.43
N ASP A 98 5.55 14.25 -24.18
CA ASP A 98 6.23 15.20 -25.03
C ASP A 98 5.36 15.65 -26.22
N SER A 99 5.89 16.59 -27.03
CA SER A 99 5.23 17.17 -28.19
C SER A 99 5.49 16.41 -29.50
N SER A 100 5.92 15.15 -29.44
CA SER A 100 6.18 14.34 -30.63
C SER A 100 4.94 14.19 -31.49
N SER A 101 5.10 14.37 -32.81
CA SER A 101 3.98 14.25 -33.74
C SER A 101 3.47 12.80 -33.83
N LEU A 102 2.27 12.63 -34.36
CA LEU A 102 1.67 11.30 -34.55
C LEU A 102 2.59 10.35 -35.33
N GLU A 103 3.17 10.85 -36.43
CA GLU A 103 3.96 10.07 -37.36
C GLU A 103 5.38 9.74 -36.86
N SER A 104 5.85 10.49 -35.84
CA SER A 104 7.22 10.31 -35.34
C SER A 104 7.31 9.12 -34.37
N PRO A 105 8.40 8.31 -34.46
CA PRO A 105 8.75 7.37 -33.40
C PRO A 105 8.85 8.07 -32.05
N LYS A 106 8.50 7.37 -30.98
CA LYS A 106 8.50 7.89 -29.61
C LYS A 106 9.53 7.20 -28.74
N ASP A 107 10.20 7.97 -27.89
CA ASP A 107 11.16 7.43 -26.91
C ASP A 107 10.41 6.83 -25.71
N TRP A 108 10.08 5.54 -25.80
CA TRP A 108 9.40 4.83 -24.72
C TRP A 108 10.21 4.81 -23.42
N LYS A 109 11.54 4.92 -23.44
CA LYS A 109 12.39 4.89 -22.24
C LYS A 109 12.18 6.09 -21.35
N LYS A 110 11.87 7.25 -21.93
CA LYS A 110 11.62 8.50 -21.22
C LYS A 110 10.14 8.82 -21.03
N CYS A 111 9.26 8.02 -21.63
CA CYS A 111 7.82 8.28 -21.61
C CYS A 111 7.18 7.87 -20.29
N ASN A 112 6.68 8.86 -19.54
CA ASN A 112 5.98 8.61 -18.28
C ASN A 112 4.75 7.71 -18.46
N LEU A 113 3.97 7.91 -19.52
CA LEU A 113 2.83 7.06 -19.84
C LEU A 113 3.24 5.59 -20.04
N PHE A 114 4.35 5.33 -20.75
CA PHE A 114 4.86 3.98 -20.92
C PHE A 114 5.33 3.35 -19.60
N ASN A 115 6.00 4.14 -18.75
CA ASN A 115 6.45 3.68 -17.45
C ASN A 115 5.27 3.30 -16.54
N LEU A 116 4.18 4.06 -16.57
CA LEU A 116 2.96 3.75 -15.83
C LEU A 116 2.25 2.51 -16.42
N TYR A 117 2.16 2.41 -17.75
CA TYR A 117 1.57 1.25 -18.42
C TYR A 117 2.31 -0.05 -18.07
N LYS A 118 3.64 -0.03 -18.08
CA LYS A 118 4.50 -1.17 -17.75
C LYS A 118 4.29 -1.73 -16.33
N LEU A 119 3.83 -0.92 -15.38
CA LEU A 119 3.55 -1.39 -14.01
C LEU A 119 2.43 -2.43 -13.94
N ILE A 120 1.54 -2.43 -14.93
CA ILE A 120 0.35 -3.29 -14.89
C ILE A 120 0.22 -4.21 -16.13
N ALA A 121 0.92 -3.91 -17.21
CA ALA A 121 0.92 -4.70 -18.44
C ALA A 121 1.73 -6.00 -18.27
N ASP A 122 1.36 -7.02 -19.04
CA ASP A 122 2.18 -8.21 -19.25
C ASP A 122 3.28 -7.98 -20.28
N GLU A 123 4.19 -8.95 -20.43
CA GLU A 123 5.35 -8.83 -21.33
C GLU A 123 4.94 -8.63 -22.80
N ASP A 124 3.93 -9.33 -23.28
CA ASP A 124 3.45 -9.21 -24.67
C ASP A 124 2.85 -7.82 -24.94
N GLN A 125 2.10 -7.30 -23.98
CA GLN A 125 1.52 -5.95 -24.04
C GLN A 125 2.61 -4.86 -24.03
N ILE A 126 3.63 -5.04 -23.20
CA ILE A 126 4.78 -4.12 -23.13
C ILE A 126 5.53 -4.08 -24.47
N GLU A 127 5.86 -5.25 -25.03
CA GLU A 127 6.58 -5.32 -26.32
C GLU A 127 5.71 -4.79 -27.48
N THR A 128 4.40 -5.03 -27.46
CA THR A 128 3.47 -4.47 -28.45
C THR A 128 3.45 -2.94 -28.40
N MET A 129 3.30 -2.34 -27.23
CA MET A 129 3.29 -0.87 -27.11
C MET A 129 4.63 -0.26 -27.50
N LYS A 130 5.74 -0.91 -27.15
CA LYS A 130 7.08 -0.50 -27.50
C LYS A 130 7.29 -0.52 -29.03
N ALA A 131 6.90 -1.61 -29.69
CA ALA A 131 6.97 -1.71 -31.15
C ALA A 131 6.12 -0.62 -31.83
N ASN A 132 4.92 -0.33 -31.32
CA ASN A 132 4.06 0.74 -31.82
C ASN A 132 4.72 2.13 -31.66
N TYR A 133 5.42 2.38 -30.57
CA TYR A 133 6.14 3.64 -30.34
C TYR A 133 7.32 3.80 -31.30
N GLU A 134 8.07 2.72 -31.56
CA GLU A 134 9.23 2.72 -32.45
C GLU A 134 8.83 2.83 -33.93
N ALA A 135 7.69 2.25 -34.31
CA ALA A 135 7.20 2.29 -35.68
C ALA A 135 6.70 3.67 -36.16
N GLY A 136 6.25 4.53 -35.20
CA GLY A 136 5.52 5.76 -35.54
C GLY A 136 4.07 5.49 -35.95
N GLY A 137 3.28 6.54 -36.15
CA GLY A 137 1.84 6.43 -36.47
C GLY A 137 0.97 6.07 -35.27
N TYR A 138 1.54 5.85 -34.10
CA TYR A 138 0.85 5.56 -32.86
C TYR A 138 0.96 6.73 -31.87
N GLY A 139 -0.10 7.52 -31.78
CA GLY A 139 -0.13 8.74 -30.95
C GLY A 139 -0.36 8.46 -29.47
N TYR A 140 0.02 9.40 -28.62
CA TYR A 140 -0.24 9.32 -27.18
C TYR A 140 -1.72 9.16 -26.82
N GLY A 141 -2.63 9.66 -27.67
CA GLY A 141 -4.07 9.43 -27.49
C GLY A 141 -4.45 7.94 -27.58
N HIS A 142 -3.84 7.19 -28.50
CA HIS A 142 -4.03 5.74 -28.61
C HIS A 142 -3.46 5.04 -27.39
N ALA A 143 -2.22 5.35 -27.01
CA ALA A 143 -1.58 4.77 -25.83
C ALA A 143 -2.34 5.04 -24.52
N LYS A 144 -2.89 6.25 -24.36
CA LYS A 144 -3.78 6.60 -23.20
C LYS A 144 -5.07 5.80 -23.23
N LYS A 145 -5.65 5.55 -24.40
CA LYS A 145 -6.83 4.71 -24.55
C LYS A 145 -6.53 3.26 -24.17
N ASP A 146 -5.45 2.71 -24.70
CA ASP A 146 -5.03 1.33 -24.41
C ASP A 146 -4.71 1.15 -22.92
N PHE A 147 -4.11 2.17 -22.28
CA PHE A 147 -3.87 2.15 -20.83
C PHE A 147 -5.16 2.15 -20.02
N LEU A 148 -6.15 2.96 -20.40
CA LEU A 148 -7.47 2.95 -19.77
C LEU A 148 -8.14 1.58 -19.89
N GLU A 149 -8.17 1.02 -21.09
CA GLU A 149 -8.75 -0.30 -21.37
C GLU A 149 -8.06 -1.41 -20.58
N LEU A 150 -6.73 -1.36 -20.48
CA LEU A 150 -5.96 -2.29 -19.68
C LEU A 150 -6.35 -2.23 -18.20
N ILE A 151 -6.44 -1.03 -17.60
CA ILE A 151 -6.87 -0.86 -16.19
C ILE A 151 -8.28 -1.42 -15.99
N LEU A 152 -9.21 -1.02 -16.84
CA LEU A 152 -10.61 -1.45 -16.72
C LEU A 152 -10.76 -2.97 -16.85
N LYS A 153 -10.01 -3.61 -17.76
CA LYS A 153 -10.02 -5.05 -17.94
C LYS A 153 -9.35 -5.78 -16.78
N LYS A 154 -8.12 -5.38 -16.45
CA LYS A 154 -7.30 -6.05 -15.43
C LYS A 154 -7.93 -6.03 -14.05
N TYR A 155 -8.50 -4.91 -13.66
CA TYR A 155 -9.09 -4.69 -12.34
C TYR A 155 -10.63 -4.77 -12.33
N SER A 156 -11.24 -5.37 -13.35
CA SER A 156 -12.71 -5.45 -13.47
C SER A 156 -13.36 -6.13 -12.27
N VAL A 157 -12.79 -7.24 -11.79
CA VAL A 157 -13.32 -8.00 -10.65
C VAL A 157 -13.19 -7.19 -9.36
N GLU A 158 -12.02 -6.58 -9.11
CA GLU A 158 -11.75 -5.77 -7.92
C GLU A 158 -12.61 -4.52 -7.90
N ARG A 159 -12.78 -3.85 -9.03
CA ARG A 159 -13.68 -2.68 -9.19
C ARG A 159 -15.13 -3.03 -8.91
N ASN A 160 -15.60 -4.18 -9.38
CA ASN A 160 -16.95 -4.67 -9.09
C ASN A 160 -17.14 -4.95 -7.60
N LYS A 161 -16.15 -5.59 -6.95
CA LYS A 161 -16.16 -5.80 -5.49
C LYS A 161 -16.14 -4.49 -4.72
N PHE A 162 -15.30 -3.55 -5.13
CA PHE A 162 -15.25 -2.22 -4.52
C PHE A 162 -16.61 -1.52 -4.58
N ASN A 163 -17.23 -1.47 -5.75
CA ASN A 163 -18.54 -0.87 -5.94
C ASN A 163 -19.63 -1.59 -5.14
N HIS A 164 -19.57 -2.92 -5.07
CA HIS A 164 -20.47 -3.71 -4.23
C HIS A 164 -20.36 -3.29 -2.75
N TYR A 165 -19.15 -3.22 -2.19
CA TYR A 165 -18.95 -2.83 -0.79
C TYR A 165 -19.31 -1.37 -0.51
N ILE A 166 -19.04 -0.45 -1.43
CA ILE A 166 -19.50 0.96 -1.29
C ILE A 166 -21.04 1.04 -1.24
N SER A 167 -21.72 0.20 -2.01
CA SER A 167 -23.20 0.14 -2.05
C SER A 167 -23.81 -0.64 -0.86
N ASN A 168 -23.01 -1.43 -0.15
CA ASN A 168 -23.47 -2.31 0.94
C ASN A 168 -22.67 -2.09 2.23
N PRO A 169 -22.69 -0.91 2.85
CA PRO A 169 -21.88 -0.59 4.03
C PRO A 169 -22.17 -1.50 5.24
N ASN A 170 -23.40 -2.00 5.37
CA ASN A 170 -23.77 -2.93 6.45
C ASN A 170 -23.01 -4.27 6.36
N GLU A 171 -22.73 -4.75 5.14
CA GLU A 171 -21.91 -5.95 4.91
C GLU A 171 -20.46 -5.71 5.36
N VAL A 172 -19.91 -4.54 5.02
CA VAL A 172 -18.56 -4.13 5.47
C VAL A 172 -18.51 -4.06 6.99
N GLU A 173 -19.52 -3.46 7.63
CA GLU A 173 -19.60 -3.40 9.09
C GLU A 173 -19.67 -4.79 9.75
N ALA A 174 -20.42 -5.71 9.18
CA ALA A 174 -20.49 -7.09 9.66
C ALA A 174 -19.13 -7.81 9.56
N ILE A 175 -18.42 -7.63 8.45
CA ILE A 175 -17.06 -8.17 8.24
C ILE A 175 -16.09 -7.58 9.28
N LEU A 176 -16.16 -6.27 9.51
CA LEU A 176 -15.31 -5.58 10.49
C LEU A 176 -15.60 -6.05 11.91
N LYS A 177 -16.87 -6.22 12.30
CA LYS A 177 -17.26 -6.76 13.62
C LYS A 177 -16.72 -8.18 13.83
N LEU A 178 -16.84 -9.03 12.81
CA LEU A 178 -16.28 -10.39 12.86
C LEU A 178 -14.76 -10.37 12.98
N GLY A 179 -14.09 -9.49 12.24
CA GLY A 179 -12.64 -9.28 12.32
C GLY A 179 -12.21 -8.80 13.70
N ALA A 180 -12.92 -7.81 14.25
CA ALA A 180 -12.68 -7.27 15.59
C ALA A 180 -12.83 -8.36 16.67
N SER A 181 -13.86 -9.21 16.58
CA SER A 181 -14.05 -10.31 17.51
C SER A 181 -12.89 -11.32 17.48
N LYS A 182 -12.35 -11.63 16.29
CA LYS A 182 -11.18 -12.51 16.15
C LYS A 182 -9.91 -11.85 16.73
N ALA A 183 -9.70 -10.57 16.45
CA ALA A 183 -8.56 -9.81 16.97
C ALA A 183 -8.61 -9.70 18.50
N MET A 184 -9.80 -9.50 19.07
CA MET A 184 -10.02 -9.40 20.50
C MET A 184 -9.54 -10.66 21.24
N ILE A 185 -9.78 -11.85 20.72
CA ILE A 185 -9.33 -13.12 21.33
C ILE A 185 -7.81 -13.13 21.53
N THR A 186 -7.06 -12.66 20.53
CA THR A 186 -5.59 -12.59 20.63
C THR A 186 -5.15 -11.50 21.61
N ALA A 187 -5.77 -10.32 21.52
CA ALA A 187 -5.46 -9.19 22.38
C ALA A 187 -5.75 -9.48 23.86
N GLU A 188 -6.91 -10.06 24.18
CA GLU A 188 -7.27 -10.44 25.55
C GLU A 188 -6.30 -11.48 26.12
N LYS A 189 -5.81 -12.42 25.30
CA LYS A 189 -4.78 -13.36 25.72
C LYS A 189 -3.49 -12.64 26.11
N ALA A 190 -3.00 -11.70 25.29
CA ALA A 190 -1.80 -10.92 25.60
C ALA A 190 -1.99 -10.06 26.87
N VAL A 191 -3.12 -9.38 27.01
CA VAL A 191 -3.42 -8.61 28.23
C VAL A 191 -3.49 -9.52 29.47
N SER A 192 -4.08 -10.70 29.35
CA SER A 192 -4.23 -11.66 30.47
C SER A 192 -2.88 -12.08 31.04
N TYR A 193 -1.92 -12.49 30.22
CA TYR A 193 -0.61 -12.92 30.75
C TYR A 193 0.25 -11.76 31.23
N THR A 194 0.10 -10.55 30.68
CA THR A 194 0.82 -9.37 31.20
C THR A 194 0.31 -8.94 32.57
N HIS A 195 -0.99 -9.07 32.86
CA HIS A 195 -1.55 -8.77 34.19
C HIS A 195 -1.21 -9.84 35.24
N LEU A 196 -1.13 -11.12 34.84
CA LEU A 196 -0.79 -12.22 35.76
C LEU A 196 0.66 -12.17 36.26
N THR A 197 1.56 -11.51 35.49
CA THR A 197 2.96 -11.33 35.89
C THR A 197 3.20 -10.14 36.83
N LEU A 198 2.22 -9.26 37.01
CA LEU A 198 2.34 -8.19 38.01
C LEU A 198 2.35 -8.78 39.41
N PRO A 199 3.35 -8.50 40.28
CA PRO A 199 3.34 -8.96 41.66
C PRO A 199 2.11 -8.38 42.37
N THR A 200 1.29 -9.27 42.88
CA THR A 200 0.22 -8.84 43.80
C THR A 200 0.93 -8.28 45.03
N ILE A 201 0.91 -6.98 45.22
CA ILE A 201 1.37 -6.38 46.45
C ILE A 201 0.33 -6.81 47.50
N VAL A 202 0.61 -7.92 48.17
CA VAL A 202 -0.11 -8.28 49.39
C VAL A 202 0.37 -7.29 50.41
N GLY A 203 -0.46 -6.27 50.66
CA GLY A 203 -0.19 -5.31 51.73
C GLY A 203 -0.09 -6.05 53.06
N VAL A 204 1.02 -5.84 53.72
CA VAL A 204 1.21 -6.16 55.14
C VAL A 204 0.67 -5.01 55.95
#